data_4dfe5dd93aa53e5f07278128ffd98aa6
#
_entry.id   4dfe5dd93aa53e5f07278128ffd98aa6
#
_cell.length_a   1.000
_cell.length_b   1.000
_cell.length_c   1.000
_cell.angle_alpha   90.00
_cell.angle_beta   90.00
_cell.angle_gamma   90.00
#
_symmetry.space_group_name_H-M   'P 1'
#
loop_
_entity.id
_entity.type
_entity.pdbx_description
1 polymer ?
#
loop_
_entity_poly.entity_id
_entity_poly.type
_entity_poly.pdbx_seq_one_letter_code
_entity_poly.pdbx_strand_id
1 'polypeptide(L)'
;RGEHMSRYWKTAEYSQLSAEELRYKAEESMRKAESKGRSMEPVTIEGRAITVSWWGKAWCENLEKYADFASRLERGKRYVRTGTVIDLQIRAGRIQARAQGRRKAPYKVEIHISPLKEEDCQRIMQACANQIENLEALLSGKFPQSLQELFTGESGLFPSPREISFQCSCPDWAIMCKHVAAVLYGVGNRLDENPFLFFTLRGIDLAKFIDVAIGNKVEMMLEHANEKSAR
;
A
#
# COMPACT_ATOMS: atom_id res chain seq x y z
N ARG A 1 -2.21 57.97 18.37
CA ARG A 1 -1.16 56.97 18.73
C ARG A 1 -1.81 55.59 18.68
N GLY A 2 -1.77 54.86 17.57
CA GLY A 2 -2.42 53.58 17.45
C GLY A 2 -2.33 52.98 16.04
N GLU A 3 -1.22 53.13 15.33
CA GLU A 3 -1.03 52.54 13.98
C GLU A 3 0.33 51.89 13.86
N HIS A 4 0.55 50.75 14.55
CA HIS A 4 1.77 49.98 14.28
C HIS A 4 1.70 48.51 14.75
N MET A 5 0.59 47.79 14.51
CA MET A 5 0.59 46.36 14.76
C MET A 5 -0.30 45.58 13.77
N SER A 6 -0.11 45.77 12.46
CA SER A 6 -0.80 44.98 11.45
C SER A 6 0.06 44.70 10.22
N ARG A 7 1.32 44.31 10.37
CA ARG A 7 2.18 44.00 9.22
C ARG A 7 2.88 42.65 9.26
N TYR A 8 2.55 41.74 10.17
CA TYR A 8 3.29 40.47 10.29
C TYR A 8 2.48 39.20 9.93
N TRP A 9 1.26 39.31 9.46
CA TRP A 9 0.49 38.15 8.96
C TRP A 9 0.26 38.26 7.46
N LYS A 10 1.29 38.53 6.67
CA LYS A 10 1.29 38.04 5.29
C LYS A 10 1.44 36.53 5.42
N THR A 11 0.30 35.82 5.40
CA THR A 11 0.24 34.41 5.07
C THR A 11 1.07 34.25 3.81
N ALA A 12 2.25 33.64 3.94
CA ALA A 12 2.99 33.22 2.78
C ALA A 12 2.05 32.28 2.05
N GLU A 13 1.43 32.73 0.97
CA GLU A 13 0.74 31.87 0.01
C GLU A 13 1.82 30.92 -0.50
N TYR A 14 1.90 29.77 0.15
CA TYR A 14 2.72 28.68 -0.34
C TYR A 14 2.04 28.18 -1.61
N SER A 15 2.36 28.82 -2.75
CA SER A 15 1.88 28.39 -4.06
C SER A 15 2.21 26.90 -4.18
N GLN A 16 1.16 26.11 -4.37
CA GLN A 16 1.34 24.67 -4.59
C GLN A 16 1.98 24.50 -5.97
N LEU A 17 2.99 23.64 -6.05
CA LEU A 17 3.53 23.27 -7.35
C LEU A 17 2.41 22.72 -8.24
N SER A 18 2.44 23.07 -9.53
CA SER A 18 1.56 22.49 -10.53
C SER A 18 1.81 20.97 -10.67
N ALA A 19 0.91 20.27 -11.33
CA ALA A 19 1.11 18.84 -11.62
C ALA A 19 2.32 18.62 -12.55
N GLU A 20 2.52 19.54 -13.49
CA GLU A 20 3.64 19.49 -14.43
C GLU A 20 4.98 19.72 -13.73
N GLU A 21 5.07 20.70 -12.84
CA GLU A 21 6.28 20.94 -12.04
C GLU A 21 6.63 19.77 -11.14
N LEU A 22 5.63 19.14 -10.53
CA LEU A 22 5.83 17.94 -9.70
C LEU A 22 6.35 16.77 -10.54
N ARG A 23 5.77 16.54 -11.72
CA ARG A 23 6.19 15.50 -12.66
C ARG A 23 7.62 15.73 -13.14
N TYR A 24 7.92 16.92 -13.59
CA TYR A 24 9.27 17.29 -14.04
C TYR A 24 10.32 17.03 -12.95
N LYS A 25 10.06 17.47 -11.72
CA LYS A 25 10.95 17.21 -10.58
C LYS A 25 11.12 15.72 -10.27
N ALA A 26 10.05 14.93 -10.37
CA ALA A 26 10.10 13.50 -10.17
C ALA A 26 10.98 12.82 -11.23
N GLU A 27 10.78 13.13 -12.50
CA GLU A 27 11.58 12.62 -13.61
C GLU A 27 13.06 13.03 -13.49
N GLU A 28 13.34 14.27 -13.10
CA GLU A 28 14.70 14.74 -12.87
C GLU A 28 15.39 13.94 -11.75
N SER A 29 14.66 13.67 -10.68
CA SER A 29 15.18 12.87 -9.54
C SER A 29 15.42 11.41 -9.92
N MET A 30 14.56 10.81 -10.73
CA MET A 30 14.76 9.45 -11.26
C MET A 30 16.00 9.39 -12.15
N ARG A 31 16.14 10.29 -13.14
CA ARG A 31 17.32 10.35 -14.00
C ARG A 31 18.63 10.51 -13.21
N LYS A 32 18.61 11.32 -12.15
CA LYS A 32 19.77 11.46 -11.26
C LYS A 32 20.08 10.21 -10.45
N ALA A 33 19.08 9.42 -10.10
CA ALA A 33 19.28 8.16 -9.41
C ALA A 33 19.85 7.12 -10.35
N GLU A 34 19.32 6.99 -11.55
CA GLU A 34 19.77 6.08 -12.60
C GLU A 34 21.22 6.38 -13.01
N SER A 35 21.59 7.66 -13.17
CA SER A 35 22.97 8.07 -13.48
C SER A 35 23.99 7.68 -12.41
N LYS A 36 23.50 7.34 -11.19
CA LYS A 36 24.30 6.84 -10.07
C LYS A 36 24.20 5.32 -9.89
N GLY A 37 23.64 4.61 -10.88
CA GLY A 37 23.46 3.17 -10.86
C GLY A 37 22.41 2.67 -9.86
N ARG A 38 21.44 3.53 -9.45
CA ARG A 38 20.35 3.13 -8.55
C ARG A 38 19.14 2.74 -9.39
N SER A 39 18.69 1.52 -9.24
CA SER A 39 17.36 1.10 -9.73
C SER A 39 16.28 1.74 -8.86
N MET A 40 15.24 2.23 -9.49
CA MET A 40 14.07 2.85 -8.85
C MET A 40 12.82 2.09 -9.29
N GLU A 41 11.88 1.93 -8.37
CA GLU A 41 10.58 1.29 -8.62
C GLU A 41 9.46 2.34 -8.49
N PRO A 42 9.24 3.18 -9.52
CA PRO A 42 8.24 4.24 -9.45
C PRO A 42 6.82 3.68 -9.45
N VAL A 43 5.90 4.42 -8.83
CA VAL A 43 4.46 4.16 -8.93
C VAL A 43 3.90 4.91 -10.12
N THR A 44 3.30 4.18 -11.06
CA THR A 44 2.65 4.75 -12.24
C THR A 44 1.15 4.46 -12.17
N ILE A 45 0.34 5.51 -12.15
CA ILE A 45 -1.12 5.37 -12.17
C ILE A 45 -1.60 5.51 -13.61
N GLU A 46 -2.15 4.44 -14.13
CA GLU A 46 -2.78 4.43 -15.45
C GLU A 46 -4.27 4.80 -15.34
N GLY A 47 -4.69 5.83 -16.07
CA GLY A 47 -6.08 6.29 -16.06
C GLY A 47 -6.49 7.12 -14.84
N ARG A 48 -7.78 7.07 -14.47
CA ARG A 48 -8.38 7.91 -13.42
C ARG A 48 -8.35 7.27 -12.02
N ALA A 49 -8.48 5.96 -11.95
CA ALA A 49 -8.54 5.23 -10.70
C ALA A 49 -7.11 4.97 -10.17
N ILE A 50 -6.88 5.16 -8.88
CA ILE A 50 -5.63 4.79 -8.23
C ILE A 50 -5.56 3.28 -8.06
N THR A 51 -6.70 2.66 -7.73
CA THR A 51 -6.87 1.22 -7.56
C THR A 51 -8.14 0.78 -8.27
N VAL A 52 -8.13 -0.42 -8.83
CA VAL A 52 -9.27 -1.00 -9.56
C VAL A 52 -9.85 -2.22 -8.85
N SER A 53 -9.03 -3.03 -8.20
CA SER A 53 -9.46 -4.21 -7.46
C SER A 53 -10.27 -3.83 -6.20
N TRP A 54 -11.09 -4.76 -5.71
CA TRP A 54 -11.81 -4.55 -4.45
C TRP A 54 -10.84 -4.45 -3.26
N TRP A 55 -9.77 -5.24 -3.26
CA TRP A 55 -8.77 -5.25 -2.18
C TRP A 55 -7.91 -3.98 -2.18
N GLY A 56 -7.51 -3.47 -3.34
CA GLY A 56 -6.79 -2.20 -3.43
C GLY A 56 -7.63 -1.02 -2.96
N LYS A 57 -8.94 -1.00 -3.31
CA LYS A 57 -9.89 0.02 -2.82
C LYS A 57 -10.07 -0.08 -1.31
N ALA A 58 -10.32 -1.29 -0.80
CA ALA A 58 -10.50 -1.53 0.63
C ALA A 58 -9.24 -1.17 1.45
N TRP A 59 -8.04 -1.42 0.90
CA TRP A 59 -6.78 -0.93 1.47
C TRP A 59 -6.77 0.59 1.64
N CYS A 60 -7.07 1.32 0.56
CA CYS A 60 -7.10 2.78 0.59
C CYS A 60 -8.14 3.30 1.60
N GLU A 61 -9.36 2.76 1.58
CA GLU A 61 -10.44 3.12 2.50
C GLU A 61 -10.08 2.84 3.96
N ASN A 62 -9.41 1.72 4.23
CA ASN A 62 -8.97 1.40 5.59
C ASN A 62 -7.96 2.43 6.11
N LEU A 63 -7.01 2.83 5.30
CA LEU A 63 -5.95 3.76 5.70
C LEU A 63 -6.41 5.22 5.76
N GLU A 64 -7.41 5.59 4.96
CA GLU A 64 -8.02 6.93 5.03
C GLU A 64 -8.61 7.22 6.42
N LYS A 65 -9.06 6.18 7.14
CA LYS A 65 -9.57 6.29 8.51
C LYS A 65 -8.51 6.71 9.55
N TYR A 66 -7.23 6.55 9.23
CA TYR A 66 -6.11 6.86 10.13
C TYR A 66 -5.54 8.27 9.92
N ALA A 67 -6.04 8.97 8.91
CA ALA A 67 -5.58 10.33 8.63
C ALA A 67 -6.15 11.32 9.63
N ASP A 68 -5.26 12.12 10.21
CA ASP A 68 -5.61 13.22 11.09
C ASP A 68 -6.22 14.42 10.33
N PHE A 69 -5.92 14.55 9.01
CA PHE A 69 -6.42 15.64 8.18
C PHE A 69 -6.82 15.17 6.77
N ALA A 70 -8.09 15.32 6.42
CA ALA A 70 -8.62 14.98 5.09
C ALA A 70 -7.88 15.71 3.95
N SER A 71 -7.45 16.95 4.17
CA SER A 71 -6.69 17.73 3.17
C SER A 71 -5.35 17.08 2.79
N ARG A 72 -4.77 16.25 3.65
CA ARG A 72 -3.55 15.50 3.37
C ARG A 72 -3.81 14.34 2.44
N LEU A 73 -4.97 13.70 2.56
CA LEU A 73 -5.41 12.63 1.67
C LEU A 73 -5.58 13.12 0.24
N GLU A 74 -6.31 14.22 0.04
CA GLU A 74 -6.52 14.80 -1.29
C GLU A 74 -5.20 15.22 -1.97
N ARG A 75 -4.30 15.79 -1.20
CA ARG A 75 -2.95 16.09 -1.69
C ARG A 75 -2.15 14.82 -1.99
N GLY A 76 -2.29 13.78 -1.19
CA GLY A 76 -1.68 12.46 -1.42
C GLY A 76 -2.16 11.83 -2.71
N LYS A 77 -3.47 11.82 -2.97
CA LYS A 77 -4.07 11.35 -4.23
C LYS A 77 -3.52 12.11 -5.44
N ARG A 78 -3.41 13.42 -5.33
CA ARG A 78 -2.81 14.25 -6.39
C ARG A 78 -1.34 13.88 -6.61
N TYR A 79 -0.57 13.72 -5.53
CA TYR A 79 0.86 13.40 -5.60
C TYR A 79 1.11 12.06 -6.29
N VAL A 80 0.41 10.98 -5.89
CA VAL A 80 0.61 9.67 -6.52
C VAL A 80 0.21 9.69 -7.99
N ARG A 81 -0.89 10.37 -8.37
CA ARG A 81 -1.32 10.52 -9.76
C ARG A 81 -0.33 11.30 -10.64
N THR A 82 0.46 12.17 -10.06
CA THR A 82 1.49 12.93 -10.79
C THR A 82 2.84 12.22 -10.84
N GLY A 83 2.92 10.95 -10.41
CA GLY A 83 4.15 10.16 -10.47
C GLY A 83 5.22 10.61 -9.48
N THR A 84 4.83 11.26 -8.37
CA THR A 84 5.80 11.75 -7.38
C THR A 84 6.37 10.67 -6.48
N VAL A 85 5.74 9.50 -6.39
CA VAL A 85 6.31 8.33 -5.69
C VAL A 85 7.28 7.67 -6.65
N ILE A 86 8.52 8.11 -6.62
CA ILE A 86 9.57 7.73 -7.58
C ILE A 86 10.28 6.43 -7.23
N ASP A 87 10.05 5.91 -6.04
CA ASP A 87 10.58 4.64 -5.58
C ASP A 87 9.67 4.09 -4.49
N LEU A 88 9.22 2.85 -4.64
CA LEU A 88 8.37 2.17 -3.68
C LEU A 88 8.78 0.72 -3.54
N GLN A 89 9.30 0.35 -2.38
CA GLN A 89 9.71 -1.00 -2.06
C GLN A 89 8.90 -1.54 -0.89
N ILE A 90 8.30 -2.70 -1.10
CA ILE A 90 7.46 -3.40 -0.13
C ILE A 90 8.20 -4.67 0.30
N ARG A 91 8.39 -4.82 1.62
CA ARG A 91 9.05 -5.96 2.25
C ARG A 91 8.25 -6.41 3.46
N ALA A 92 8.62 -7.53 4.05
CA ALA A 92 8.00 -8.02 5.27
C ALA A 92 8.01 -6.94 6.37
N GLY A 93 6.82 -6.52 6.81
CA GLY A 93 6.62 -5.53 7.86
C GLY A 93 7.08 -4.11 7.53
N ARG A 94 7.53 -3.83 6.32
CA ARG A 94 8.16 -2.53 6.01
C ARG A 94 7.92 -2.06 4.59
N ILE A 95 7.55 -0.79 4.47
CA ILE A 95 7.47 -0.08 3.20
C ILE A 95 8.49 1.05 3.23
N GLN A 96 9.35 1.10 2.22
CA GLN A 96 10.31 2.18 2.02
C GLN A 96 10.01 2.87 0.70
N ALA A 97 9.94 4.20 0.73
CA ALA A 97 9.62 4.96 -0.47
C ALA A 97 10.35 6.30 -0.53
N ARG A 98 10.40 6.84 -1.74
CA ARG A 98 10.88 8.19 -2.03
C ARG A 98 9.78 8.95 -2.75
N ALA A 99 9.31 10.03 -2.12
CA ALA A 99 8.28 10.89 -2.66
C ALA A 99 8.88 12.24 -3.03
N GLN A 100 8.82 12.61 -4.31
CA GLN A 100 9.26 13.92 -4.78
C GLN A 100 8.25 14.98 -4.35
N GLY A 101 8.75 16.07 -3.84
CA GLY A 101 7.96 17.23 -3.49
C GLY A 101 8.68 18.52 -3.88
N ARG A 102 8.48 19.58 -3.09
CA ARG A 102 9.04 20.91 -3.39
C ARG A 102 10.58 20.94 -3.34
N ARG A 103 11.18 20.17 -2.43
CA ARG A 103 12.65 20.13 -2.30
C ARG A 103 13.32 19.55 -3.53
N LYS A 104 14.60 19.89 -3.73
CA LYS A 104 15.44 19.30 -4.76
C LYS A 104 15.63 17.79 -4.56
N ALA A 105 15.83 17.38 -3.31
CA ALA A 105 15.92 15.96 -2.94
C ALA A 105 14.53 15.42 -2.56
N PRO A 106 14.18 14.19 -2.99
CA PRO A 106 12.94 13.54 -2.60
C PRO A 106 12.89 13.28 -1.09
N TYR A 107 11.68 13.25 -0.54
CA TYR A 107 11.44 12.88 0.85
C TYR A 107 11.53 11.38 1.01
N LYS A 108 12.16 10.95 2.09
CA LYS A 108 12.18 9.55 2.50
C LYS A 108 10.91 9.29 3.31
N VAL A 109 10.18 8.26 2.93
CA VAL A 109 9.01 7.76 3.64
C VAL A 109 9.30 6.33 4.06
N GLU A 110 9.00 6.04 5.31
CA GLU A 110 9.13 4.72 5.89
C GLU A 110 7.86 4.39 6.67
N ILE A 111 7.31 3.20 6.42
CA ILE A 111 6.11 2.72 7.07
C ILE A 111 6.43 1.34 7.63
N HIS A 112 6.16 1.16 8.92
CA HIS A 112 6.30 -0.11 9.59
C HIS A 112 4.92 -0.70 9.87
N ILE A 113 4.76 -1.99 9.57
CA ILE A 113 3.54 -2.76 9.81
C ILE A 113 3.94 -3.98 10.63
N SER A 114 3.31 -4.15 11.78
CA SER A 114 3.55 -5.31 12.65
C SER A 114 3.15 -6.60 11.94
N PRO A 115 3.96 -7.67 12.03
CA PRO A 115 3.56 -8.98 11.53
C PRO A 115 2.34 -9.49 12.29
N LEU A 116 1.58 -10.37 11.68
CA LEU A 116 0.52 -11.11 12.35
C LEU A 116 1.13 -12.16 13.30
N LYS A 117 0.35 -12.54 14.30
CA LYS A 117 0.68 -13.71 15.12
C LYS A 117 0.61 -14.98 14.29
N GLU A 118 1.39 -15.99 14.63
CA GLU A 118 1.44 -17.25 13.88
C GLU A 118 0.05 -17.90 13.75
N GLU A 119 -0.78 -17.86 14.79
CA GLU A 119 -2.14 -18.38 14.79
C GLU A 119 -3.03 -17.67 13.77
N ASP A 120 -2.93 -16.33 13.68
CA ASP A 120 -3.68 -15.56 12.69
C ASP A 120 -3.17 -15.81 11.27
N CYS A 121 -1.83 -15.96 11.10
CA CYS A 121 -1.25 -16.34 9.82
C CYS A 121 -1.81 -17.67 9.32
N GLN A 122 -1.84 -18.69 10.16
CA GLN A 122 -2.37 -20.02 9.83
C GLN A 122 -3.85 -19.95 9.50
N ARG A 123 -4.66 -19.25 10.31
CA ARG A 123 -6.08 -19.04 10.07
C ARG A 123 -6.35 -18.38 8.71
N ILE A 124 -5.59 -17.33 8.38
CA ILE A 124 -5.74 -16.60 7.12
C ILE A 124 -5.33 -17.47 5.93
N MET A 125 -4.20 -18.16 6.03
CA MET A 125 -3.74 -19.06 4.95
C MET A 125 -4.75 -20.16 4.67
N GLN A 126 -5.28 -20.81 5.72
CA GLN A 126 -6.26 -21.86 5.59
C GLN A 126 -7.57 -21.37 4.99
N ALA A 127 -8.08 -20.22 5.45
CA ALA A 127 -9.30 -19.63 4.93
C ALA A 127 -9.16 -19.20 3.47
N CYS A 128 -8.03 -18.61 3.09
CA CYS A 128 -7.74 -18.26 1.69
C CYS A 128 -7.65 -19.52 0.81
N ALA A 129 -6.94 -20.55 1.26
CA ALA A 129 -6.77 -21.79 0.53
C ALA A 129 -8.11 -22.51 0.27
N ASN A 130 -9.01 -22.50 1.24
CA ASN A 130 -10.34 -23.11 1.13
C ASN A 130 -11.29 -22.36 0.18
N GLN A 131 -11.12 -21.06 0.01
CA GLN A 131 -11.99 -20.23 -0.83
C GLN A 131 -11.49 -20.03 -2.27
N ILE A 132 -10.26 -20.44 -2.56
CA ILE A 132 -9.70 -20.35 -3.90
C ILE A 132 -10.03 -21.63 -4.67
N GLU A 133 -10.82 -21.48 -5.73
CA GLU A 133 -11.35 -22.63 -6.50
C GLU A 133 -10.27 -23.50 -7.15
N ASN A 134 -9.16 -22.88 -7.56
CA ASN A 134 -8.06 -23.60 -8.20
C ASN A 134 -6.72 -22.89 -8.05
N LEU A 135 -5.65 -23.63 -8.28
CA LEU A 135 -4.28 -23.14 -8.16
C LEU A 135 -3.98 -22.00 -9.15
N GLU A 136 -4.60 -22.02 -10.33
CA GLU A 136 -4.42 -20.97 -11.35
C GLU A 136 -4.99 -19.63 -10.84
N ALA A 137 -6.17 -19.62 -10.22
CA ALA A 137 -6.75 -18.44 -9.61
C ALA A 137 -5.87 -17.90 -8.47
N LEU A 138 -5.31 -18.80 -7.64
CA LEU A 138 -4.36 -18.44 -6.61
C LEU A 138 -3.12 -17.77 -7.22
N LEU A 139 -2.45 -18.43 -8.15
CA LEU A 139 -1.21 -17.94 -8.74
C LEU A 139 -1.40 -16.64 -9.55
N SER A 140 -2.59 -16.42 -10.10
CA SER A 140 -2.94 -15.18 -10.79
C SER A 140 -3.38 -14.05 -9.84
N GLY A 141 -3.41 -14.31 -8.53
CA GLY A 141 -3.80 -13.31 -7.52
C GLY A 141 -5.26 -12.87 -7.63
N LYS A 142 -6.16 -13.72 -8.11
CA LYS A 142 -7.59 -13.41 -8.18
C LYS A 142 -8.27 -13.81 -6.89
N PHE A 143 -8.48 -12.84 -6.01
CA PHE A 143 -9.17 -13.05 -4.74
C PHE A 143 -10.69 -12.84 -4.89
N PRO A 144 -11.52 -13.81 -4.49
CA PRO A 144 -12.96 -13.64 -4.48
C PRO A 144 -13.39 -12.61 -3.42
N GLN A 145 -14.52 -11.94 -3.67
CA GLN A 145 -15.08 -10.92 -2.76
C GLN A 145 -15.38 -11.48 -1.36
N SER A 146 -15.67 -12.78 -1.27
CA SER A 146 -15.92 -13.49 0.01
C SER A 146 -14.74 -13.42 0.99
N LEU A 147 -13.52 -13.14 0.52
CA LEU A 147 -12.34 -12.94 1.37
C LEU A 147 -12.29 -11.55 2.03
N GLN A 148 -13.20 -10.64 1.72
CA GLN A 148 -13.13 -9.25 2.18
C GLN A 148 -13.07 -9.15 3.72
N GLU A 149 -13.89 -9.91 4.42
CA GLU A 149 -13.91 -9.91 5.90
C GLU A 149 -12.58 -10.39 6.48
N LEU A 150 -11.92 -11.33 5.82
CA LEU A 150 -10.62 -11.84 6.23
C LEU A 150 -9.53 -10.78 6.11
N PHE A 151 -9.66 -9.85 5.16
CA PHE A 151 -8.73 -8.74 4.97
C PHE A 151 -8.99 -7.61 5.95
N THR A 152 -10.26 -7.24 6.15
CA THR A 152 -10.68 -6.04 6.88
C THR A 152 -11.05 -6.29 8.34
N GLY A 153 -11.27 -7.55 8.72
CA GLY A 153 -11.68 -7.94 10.06
C GLY A 153 -10.61 -7.80 11.13
N GLU A 154 -10.96 -8.05 12.37
CA GLU A 154 -10.02 -8.05 13.48
C GLU A 154 -8.93 -9.12 13.26
N SER A 155 -7.67 -8.76 13.52
CA SER A 155 -6.51 -9.61 13.20
C SER A 155 -6.47 -10.06 11.72
N GLY A 156 -7.01 -9.23 10.82
CA GLY A 156 -6.97 -9.46 9.38
C GLY A 156 -5.68 -8.99 8.72
N LEU A 157 -5.64 -9.05 7.39
CA LEU A 157 -4.46 -8.62 6.62
C LEU A 157 -4.25 -7.11 6.69
N PHE A 158 -5.30 -6.31 6.84
CA PHE A 158 -5.13 -4.87 6.99
C PHE A 158 -4.67 -4.53 8.40
N PRO A 159 -3.63 -3.70 8.53
CA PRO A 159 -3.15 -3.30 9.84
C PRO A 159 -4.16 -2.39 10.53
N SER A 160 -4.34 -2.60 11.84
CA SER A 160 -5.02 -1.66 12.71
C SER A 160 -4.14 -0.42 12.99
N PRO A 161 -4.70 0.68 13.55
CA PRO A 161 -3.91 1.86 13.91
C PRO A 161 -2.73 1.59 14.87
N ARG A 162 -2.82 0.53 15.67
CA ARG A 162 -1.77 0.13 16.61
C ARG A 162 -0.65 -0.68 15.95
N GLU A 163 -0.92 -1.24 14.77
CA GLU A 163 0.00 -2.11 14.06
C GLU A 163 0.78 -1.38 12.95
N ILE A 164 0.47 -0.11 12.69
CA ILE A 164 1.10 0.67 11.63
C ILE A 164 1.69 1.97 12.19
N SER A 165 2.88 2.32 11.73
CA SER A 165 3.50 3.60 12.05
C SER A 165 4.13 4.23 10.82
N PHE A 166 4.16 5.56 10.80
CA PHE A 166 4.60 6.37 9.67
C PHE A 166 5.77 7.26 10.02
N GLN A 167 6.75 7.33 9.14
CA GLN A 167 7.87 8.28 9.24
C GLN A 167 8.07 8.96 7.88
N CYS A 168 8.25 10.28 7.91
CA CYS A 168 8.56 11.06 6.72
C CYS A 168 9.59 12.13 7.04
N SER A 169 10.56 12.31 6.15
CA SER A 169 11.59 13.36 6.29
C SER A 169 11.10 14.78 5.95
N CYS A 170 9.80 14.98 5.77
CA CYS A 170 9.22 16.31 5.54
C CYS A 170 8.98 17.05 6.88
N PRO A 171 8.85 18.39 6.84
CA PRO A 171 8.62 19.18 8.04
C PRO A 171 7.14 19.23 8.49
N ASP A 172 6.25 18.47 7.81
CA ASP A 172 4.84 18.39 8.19
C ASP A 172 4.71 17.55 9.47
N TRP A 173 4.10 18.10 10.50
CA TRP A 173 3.91 17.47 11.80
C TRP A 173 2.70 16.52 11.87
N ALA A 174 1.88 16.47 10.81
CA ALA A 174 0.75 15.56 10.72
C ALA A 174 1.21 14.10 10.81
N ILE A 175 0.45 13.25 11.50
CA ILE A 175 0.72 11.81 11.61
C ILE A 175 0.78 11.22 10.20
N MET A 176 -0.20 11.57 9.35
CA MET A 176 -0.23 11.20 7.94
C MET A 176 -0.06 12.45 7.07
N CYS A 177 1.17 12.80 6.75
CA CYS A 177 1.44 13.88 5.78
C CYS A 177 1.08 13.44 4.36
N LYS A 178 1.01 14.42 3.41
CA LYS A 178 0.68 14.12 2.00
C LYS A 178 1.64 13.13 1.32
N HIS A 179 2.90 13.05 1.74
CA HIS A 179 3.87 12.10 1.17
C HIS A 179 3.61 10.68 1.67
N VAL A 180 3.30 10.52 2.95
CA VAL A 180 2.85 9.23 3.50
C VAL A 180 1.56 8.79 2.81
N ALA A 181 0.56 9.68 2.70
CA ALA A 181 -0.68 9.39 1.99
C ALA A 181 -0.42 8.96 0.54
N ALA A 182 0.44 9.68 -0.20
CA ALA A 182 0.81 9.31 -1.57
C ALA A 182 1.44 7.91 -1.67
N VAL A 183 2.32 7.57 -0.72
CA VAL A 183 2.94 6.24 -0.65
C VAL A 183 1.91 5.17 -0.36
N LEU A 184 0.99 5.39 0.58
CA LEU A 184 -0.06 4.42 0.91
C LEU A 184 -1.02 4.16 -0.26
N TYR A 185 -1.37 5.20 -1.04
CA TYR A 185 -2.10 5.04 -2.29
C TYR A 185 -1.27 4.28 -3.34
N GLY A 186 0.04 4.53 -3.40
CA GLY A 186 0.97 3.78 -4.25
C GLY A 186 1.04 2.30 -3.88
N VAL A 187 1.01 1.97 -2.59
CA VAL A 187 0.88 0.58 -2.12
C VAL A 187 -0.41 -0.04 -2.63
N GLY A 188 -1.54 0.65 -2.50
CA GLY A 188 -2.83 0.16 -3.03
C GLY A 188 -2.76 -0.16 -4.53
N ASN A 189 -2.09 0.67 -5.31
CA ASN A 189 -1.86 0.42 -6.74
C ASN A 189 -0.99 -0.83 -6.98
N ARG A 190 0.10 -1.00 -6.22
CA ARG A 190 0.94 -2.22 -6.28
C ARG A 190 0.18 -3.49 -5.90
N LEU A 191 -0.77 -3.37 -4.98
CA LEU A 191 -1.60 -4.49 -4.56
C LEU A 191 -2.60 -4.92 -5.64
N ASP A 192 -2.99 -4.04 -6.56
CA ASP A 192 -3.78 -4.41 -7.75
C ASP A 192 -2.96 -5.31 -8.68
N GLU A 193 -1.66 -5.04 -8.83
CA GLU A 193 -0.75 -5.80 -9.68
C GLU A 193 -0.31 -7.12 -9.02
N ASN A 194 -0.05 -7.07 -7.71
CA ASN A 194 0.42 -8.22 -6.94
C ASN A 194 -0.22 -8.25 -5.54
N PRO A 195 -1.38 -8.87 -5.39
CA PRO A 195 -2.08 -8.95 -4.11
C PRO A 195 -1.35 -9.81 -3.05
N PHE A 196 -0.38 -10.65 -3.45
CA PHE A 196 0.43 -11.40 -2.49
C PHE A 196 1.32 -10.51 -1.62
N LEU A 197 1.52 -9.27 -2.02
CA LEU A 197 2.20 -8.28 -1.17
C LEU A 197 1.48 -8.03 0.16
N PHE A 198 0.18 -8.31 0.28
CA PHE A 198 -0.52 -8.29 1.57
C PHE A 198 0.08 -9.30 2.54
N PHE A 199 0.32 -10.52 2.06
CA PHE A 199 0.90 -11.59 2.87
C PHE A 199 2.33 -11.21 3.28
N THR A 200 3.12 -10.72 2.35
CA THR A 200 4.48 -10.23 2.62
C THR A 200 4.47 -9.13 3.69
N LEU A 201 3.60 -8.13 3.57
CA LEU A 201 3.49 -7.03 4.52
C LEU A 201 3.17 -7.51 5.94
N ARG A 202 2.38 -8.57 6.07
CA ARG A 202 1.97 -9.11 7.38
C ARG A 202 2.87 -10.25 7.86
N GLY A 203 3.97 -10.53 7.16
CA GLY A 203 4.95 -11.55 7.55
C GLY A 203 4.51 -12.99 7.26
N ILE A 204 3.53 -13.17 6.39
CA ILE A 204 3.10 -14.50 5.94
C ILE A 204 4.04 -14.97 4.84
N ASP A 205 4.60 -16.15 5.01
CA ASP A 205 5.45 -16.81 4.02
C ASP A 205 4.60 -17.34 2.86
N LEU A 206 4.84 -16.80 1.67
CA LEU A 206 4.10 -17.17 0.47
C LEU A 206 4.33 -18.63 0.07
N ALA A 207 5.53 -19.18 0.28
CA ALA A 207 5.81 -20.58 -0.03
C ALA A 207 4.98 -21.50 0.86
N LYS A 208 4.94 -21.24 2.17
CA LYS A 208 4.06 -21.96 3.10
C LYS A 208 2.58 -21.84 2.73
N PHE A 209 2.15 -20.65 2.29
CA PHE A 209 0.77 -20.45 1.86
C PHE A 209 0.43 -21.31 0.64
N ILE A 210 1.29 -21.37 -0.35
CA ILE A 210 1.12 -22.20 -1.54
C ILE A 210 1.06 -23.68 -1.16
N ASP A 211 1.96 -24.14 -0.27
CA ASP A 211 2.00 -25.53 0.22
C ASP A 211 0.68 -25.91 0.92
N VAL A 212 0.13 -25.04 1.76
CA VAL A 212 -1.18 -25.23 2.40
C VAL A 212 -2.28 -25.32 1.36
N ALA A 213 -2.29 -24.45 0.37
CA ALA A 213 -3.32 -24.43 -0.68
C ALA A 213 -3.28 -25.70 -1.54
N ILE A 214 -2.09 -26.21 -1.87
CA ILE A 214 -1.91 -27.47 -2.60
C ILE A 214 -2.35 -28.65 -1.74
N GLY A 215 -1.93 -28.69 -0.48
CA GLY A 215 -2.29 -29.77 0.46
C GLY A 215 -3.81 -29.90 0.60
N ASN A 216 -4.51 -28.82 0.85
CA ASN A 216 -5.99 -28.81 0.95
C ASN A 216 -6.66 -29.31 -0.33
N LYS A 217 -6.14 -28.93 -1.51
CA LYS A 217 -6.71 -29.36 -2.77
C LYS A 217 -6.55 -30.86 -3.01
N VAL A 218 -5.39 -31.40 -2.66
CA VAL A 218 -5.11 -32.84 -2.75
C VAL A 218 -6.02 -33.63 -1.81
N GLU A 219 -6.20 -33.16 -0.57
CA GLU A 219 -7.08 -33.78 0.42
C GLU A 219 -8.55 -33.84 -0.07
N MET A 220 -9.05 -32.70 -0.56
CA MET A 220 -10.41 -32.64 -1.15
C MET A 220 -10.58 -33.59 -2.34
N MET A 221 -9.55 -33.72 -3.21
CA MET A 221 -9.61 -34.67 -4.34
C MET A 221 -9.64 -36.12 -3.88
N LEU A 222 -8.91 -36.48 -2.83
CA LEU A 222 -8.90 -37.83 -2.27
C LEU A 222 -10.22 -38.16 -1.59
N GLU A 223 -10.83 -37.23 -0.86
CA GLU A 223 -12.15 -37.39 -0.27
C GLU A 223 -13.22 -37.65 -1.34
N HIS A 224 -13.25 -36.86 -2.40
CA HIS A 224 -14.18 -37.05 -3.52
C HIS A 224 -13.96 -38.37 -4.27
N ALA A 225 -12.72 -38.83 -4.40
CA ALA A 225 -12.42 -40.13 -5.00
C ALA A 225 -12.95 -41.28 -4.14
N ASN A 226 -12.78 -41.19 -2.82
CA ASN A 226 -13.26 -42.20 -1.87
C ASN A 226 -14.79 -42.27 -1.82
N GLU A 227 -15.49 -41.14 -1.86
CA GLU A 227 -16.97 -41.09 -1.92
C GLU A 227 -17.52 -41.73 -3.21
N LYS A 228 -16.84 -41.56 -4.35
CA LYS A 228 -17.23 -42.22 -5.62
C LYS A 228 -16.96 -43.72 -5.62
N SER A 229 -15.97 -44.17 -4.86
CA SER A 229 -15.65 -45.61 -4.76
C SER A 229 -16.55 -46.35 -3.77
N ALA A 230 -17.23 -45.62 -2.88
CA ALA A 230 -18.14 -46.16 -1.86
C ALA A 230 -19.61 -46.29 -2.36
N ARG A 231 -19.89 -45.85 -3.57
CA ARG A 231 -21.19 -45.99 -4.25
C ARG A 231 -21.13 -47.06 -5.34
#